data_7127cf312228310b1552311d32b6265b
#
_entry.id   7127cf312228310b1552311d32b6265b
#
_cell.length_a   1.000
_cell.length_b   1.000
_cell.length_c   1.000
_cell.angle_alpha   90.00
_cell.angle_beta   90.00
_cell.angle_gamma   90.00
#
_symmetry.space_group_name_H-M   'P 1'
#
loop_
_entity.id
_entity.type
_entity.pdbx_description
1 polymer ?
#
loop_
_entity_poly.entity_id
_entity_poly.type
_entity_poly.pdbx_seq_one_letter_code
_entity_poly.pdbx_strand_id
1 'polypeptide(L)'
;EMCIRDRPKMDKVEFNVMTQALGENSAPVMITQSEYMRRMKEMANIQAGMSFYGEMPDMFNLILNSDHKLIKQVLNEEESACQAEVAPILSEMDNVNKQRNELKDKQKDKEEEEIPTSEKDELNNLDKKWDDLKGKKEAIFIGYASNNKVIRQLIDLALLQNNMLRGEALNNFVKRSIELI
;
A
#
# COMPACT_ATOMS: atom_id res chain seq x y z
N GLU A 1 5.64 6.69 -1.79
CA GLU A 1 4.56 5.74 -1.34
C GLU A 1 5.03 4.33 -1.63
N MET A 2 5.51 3.64 -0.60
CA MET A 2 5.81 2.21 -0.68
C MET A 2 4.51 1.47 -0.95
N CYS A 3 4.32 0.97 -2.18
CA CYS A 3 3.18 0.12 -2.53
C CYS A 3 3.37 -1.26 -1.90
N ILE A 4 3.01 -1.41 -0.64
CA ILE A 4 2.96 -2.72 0.02
C ILE A 4 1.68 -3.42 -0.44
N ARG A 5 1.67 -3.89 -1.68
CA ARG A 5 0.62 -4.79 -2.18
C ARG A 5 0.86 -6.26 -1.82
N ASP A 6 2.05 -6.61 -1.29
CA ASP A 6 2.28 -7.89 -0.63
C ASP A 6 1.67 -7.89 0.79
N ARG A 7 0.38 -7.50 0.86
CA ARG A 7 -0.40 -7.72 2.07
C ARG A 7 -0.34 -9.20 2.38
N PRO A 8 -0.06 -9.58 3.63
CA PRO A 8 -0.14 -10.99 4.00
C PRO A 8 -1.53 -11.51 3.61
N LYS A 9 -1.58 -12.47 2.69
CA LYS A 9 -2.83 -13.12 2.31
C LYS A 9 -3.15 -14.17 3.36
N MET A 10 -4.09 -13.85 4.22
CA MET A 10 -4.59 -14.77 5.24
C MET A 10 -6.09 -14.92 5.05
N ASP A 11 -6.59 -16.14 5.24
CA ASP A 11 -8.02 -16.40 5.14
C ASP A 11 -8.77 -15.59 6.20
N LYS A 12 -9.81 -14.87 5.77
CA LYS A 12 -10.65 -13.99 6.61
C LYS A 12 -9.91 -12.89 7.37
N VAL A 13 -8.76 -12.43 6.86
CA VAL A 13 -7.99 -11.32 7.43
C VAL A 13 -7.68 -10.30 6.33
N GLU A 14 -7.95 -9.03 6.62
CA GLU A 14 -7.60 -7.91 5.75
C GLU A 14 -6.66 -6.95 6.46
N PHE A 15 -5.63 -6.49 5.73
CA PHE A 15 -4.69 -5.51 6.23
C PHE A 15 -4.88 -4.17 5.54
N ASN A 16 -5.05 -3.11 6.34
CA ASN A 16 -4.91 -1.74 5.89
C ASN A 16 -3.48 -1.28 6.16
N VAL A 17 -2.76 -0.88 5.12
CA VAL A 17 -1.36 -0.47 5.24
C VAL A 17 -1.29 1.04 5.40
N MET A 18 -0.58 1.49 6.43
CA MET A 18 -0.39 2.92 6.72
C MET A 18 1.03 3.20 7.20
N THR A 19 1.45 4.45 7.03
CA THR A 19 2.75 4.93 7.47
C THR A 19 2.55 5.91 8.62
N GLN A 20 3.30 5.74 9.71
CA GLN A 20 3.27 6.64 10.86
C GLN A 20 4.69 6.92 11.37
N ALA A 21 4.91 8.12 11.87
CA ALA A 21 6.12 8.52 12.57
C ALA A 21 5.99 8.12 14.06
N LEU A 22 6.68 7.04 14.46
CA LEU A 22 6.57 6.47 15.81
C LEU A 22 7.86 6.63 16.64
N GLY A 23 8.84 7.34 16.09
CA GLY A 23 10.16 7.49 16.68
C GLY A 23 11.11 6.32 16.34
N GLU A 24 12.43 6.60 16.42
CA GLU A 24 13.47 5.67 15.95
C GLU A 24 13.59 4.39 16.78
N ASN A 25 13.16 4.42 18.04
CA ASN A 25 13.26 3.29 18.98
C ASN A 25 12.04 2.35 18.94
N SER A 26 10.98 2.73 18.23
CA SER A 26 9.80 1.89 18.05
C SER A 26 10.04 0.84 16.98
N ALA A 27 9.26 -0.24 16.97
CA ALA A 27 9.40 -1.30 15.97
C ALA A 27 9.27 -0.76 14.53
N PRO A 28 10.00 -1.32 13.56
CA PRO A 28 9.95 -0.88 12.15
C PRO A 28 8.60 -1.13 11.50
N VAL A 29 7.95 -2.23 11.85
CA VAL A 29 6.61 -2.60 11.38
C VAL A 29 5.80 -3.10 12.56
N MET A 30 4.55 -2.65 12.67
CA MET A 30 3.62 -3.06 13.72
C MET A 30 2.27 -3.43 13.13
N ILE A 31 1.60 -4.38 13.78
CA ILE A 31 0.21 -4.74 13.47
C ILE A 31 -0.65 -4.32 14.65
N THR A 32 -1.72 -3.60 14.36
CA THR A 32 -2.72 -3.18 15.34
C THR A 32 -4.12 -3.53 14.85
N GLN A 33 -5.03 -3.75 15.79
CA GLN A 33 -6.44 -3.97 15.48
C GLN A 33 -7.26 -2.84 16.10
N SER A 34 -8.29 -2.37 15.39
CA SER A 34 -9.23 -1.41 15.94
C SER A 34 -10.02 -2.05 17.09
N GLU A 35 -9.93 -1.45 18.28
CA GLU A 35 -10.66 -1.92 19.46
C GLU A 35 -12.18 -1.94 19.22
N TYR A 36 -12.70 -0.96 18.47
CA TYR A 36 -14.10 -0.92 18.08
C TYR A 36 -14.51 -2.15 17.25
N MET A 37 -13.74 -2.48 16.21
CA MET A 37 -14.03 -3.64 15.35
C MET A 37 -13.91 -4.95 16.13
N ARG A 38 -12.93 -5.07 17.00
CA ARG A 38 -12.76 -6.23 17.88
C ARG A 38 -13.98 -6.43 18.78
N ARG A 39 -14.45 -5.37 19.46
CA ARG A 39 -15.63 -5.42 20.32
C ARG A 39 -16.91 -5.71 19.56
N MET A 40 -17.09 -5.10 18.39
CA MET A 40 -18.27 -5.38 17.54
C MET A 40 -18.34 -6.85 17.15
N LYS A 41 -17.21 -7.45 16.81
CA LYS A 41 -17.14 -8.89 16.47
C LYS A 41 -17.39 -9.80 17.67
N GLU A 42 -16.86 -9.45 18.83
CA GLU A 42 -17.14 -10.17 20.08
C GLU A 42 -18.63 -10.12 20.43
N MET A 43 -19.28 -8.95 20.29
CA MET A 43 -20.72 -8.80 20.51
C MET A 43 -21.55 -9.59 19.50
N ALA A 44 -21.13 -9.66 18.24
CA ALA A 44 -21.81 -10.42 17.20
C ALA A 44 -21.89 -11.93 17.52
N ASN A 45 -20.88 -12.46 18.22
CA ASN A 45 -20.85 -13.86 18.65
C ASN A 45 -21.83 -14.15 19.82
N ILE A 46 -22.25 -13.09 20.52
CA ILE A 46 -23.15 -13.22 21.72
C ILE A 46 -24.61 -12.94 21.34
N GLN A 47 -24.86 -12.05 20.39
CA GLN A 47 -26.19 -11.61 19.99
C GLN A 47 -26.54 -12.09 18.57
N ALA A 48 -27.55 -12.99 18.50
CA ALA A 48 -27.99 -13.58 17.21
C ALA A 48 -28.44 -12.57 16.13
N GLY A 49 -28.79 -11.33 16.52
CA GLY A 49 -29.17 -10.26 15.58
C GLY A 49 -27.99 -9.54 14.91
N MET A 50 -26.75 -9.82 15.32
CA MET A 50 -25.53 -9.19 14.81
C MET A 50 -24.60 -10.17 14.05
N SER A 51 -25.11 -11.32 13.62
CA SER A 51 -24.34 -12.38 12.94
C SER A 51 -23.54 -11.88 11.72
N PHE A 52 -24.05 -10.86 11.02
CA PHE A 52 -23.35 -10.23 9.89
C PHE A 52 -21.93 -9.75 10.24
N TYR A 53 -21.73 -9.16 11.40
CA TYR A 53 -20.40 -8.71 11.84
C TYR A 53 -19.46 -9.88 12.18
N GLY A 54 -20.00 -11.04 12.56
CA GLY A 54 -19.23 -12.25 12.83
C GLY A 54 -18.63 -12.89 11.57
N GLU A 55 -19.26 -12.67 10.40
CA GLU A 55 -18.79 -13.17 9.10
C GLU A 55 -17.80 -12.25 8.39
N MET A 56 -17.68 -10.99 8.85
CA MET A 56 -16.73 -10.04 8.27
C MET A 56 -15.28 -10.47 8.53
N PRO A 57 -14.35 -10.20 7.58
CA PRO A 57 -12.94 -10.46 7.82
C PRO A 57 -12.41 -9.63 8.99
N ASP A 58 -11.40 -10.15 9.66
CA ASP A 58 -10.67 -9.40 10.69
C ASP A 58 -9.84 -8.32 10.02
N MET A 59 -10.07 -7.07 10.41
CA MET A 59 -9.35 -5.92 9.87
C MET A 59 -8.22 -5.50 10.80
N PHE A 60 -7.01 -5.49 10.28
CA PHE A 60 -5.81 -5.05 10.98
C PHE A 60 -5.15 -3.89 10.25
N ASN A 61 -4.46 -3.05 11.00
CA ASN A 61 -3.58 -2.03 10.43
C ASN A 61 -2.14 -2.55 10.47
N LEU A 62 -1.49 -2.59 9.31
CA LEU A 62 -0.06 -2.82 9.17
C LEU A 62 0.62 -1.45 9.10
N ILE A 63 1.28 -1.06 10.18
CA ILE A 63 1.87 0.26 10.35
C ILE A 63 3.36 0.18 10.09
N LEU A 64 3.83 0.98 9.12
CA LEU A 64 5.24 1.18 8.83
C LEU A 64 5.74 2.41 9.59
N ASN A 65 6.78 2.24 10.39
CA ASN A 65 7.38 3.35 11.14
C ASN A 65 8.38 4.11 10.25
N SER A 66 7.97 5.27 9.75
CA SER A 66 8.81 6.12 8.88
C SER A 66 10.07 6.67 9.54
N ASP A 67 10.14 6.69 10.88
CA ASP A 67 11.31 7.16 11.60
C ASP A 67 12.38 6.08 11.75
N HIS A 68 12.00 4.81 11.65
CA HIS A 68 12.91 3.70 11.91
C HIS A 68 14.01 3.59 10.85
N LYS A 69 15.26 3.36 11.28
CA LYS A 69 16.45 3.31 10.40
C LYS A 69 16.33 2.29 9.28
N LEU A 70 15.82 1.09 9.60
CA LEU A 70 15.64 0.03 8.58
C LEU A 70 14.60 0.40 7.51
N ILE A 71 13.54 1.11 7.88
CA ILE A 71 12.54 1.57 6.91
C ILE A 71 13.14 2.65 6.01
N LYS A 72 13.87 3.62 6.59
CA LYS A 72 14.60 4.64 5.81
C LYS A 72 15.61 4.00 4.85
N GLN A 73 16.36 3.00 5.32
CA GLN A 73 17.32 2.28 4.49
C GLN A 73 16.63 1.58 3.32
N VAL A 74 15.56 0.82 3.57
CA VAL A 74 14.80 0.11 2.53
C VAL A 74 14.24 1.10 1.50
N LEU A 75 13.73 2.26 1.93
CA LEU A 75 13.23 3.30 1.01
C LEU A 75 14.34 3.87 0.13
N ASN A 76 15.52 4.15 0.68
CA ASN A 76 16.66 4.65 -0.09
C ASN A 76 17.17 3.60 -1.08
N GLU A 77 17.21 2.33 -0.69
CA GLU A 77 17.58 1.22 -1.58
C GLU A 77 16.57 1.03 -2.70
N GLU A 78 15.25 1.12 -2.41
CA GLU A 78 14.17 1.07 -3.38
C GLU A 78 14.28 2.22 -4.39
N GLU A 79 14.44 3.44 -3.90
CA GLU A 79 14.59 4.62 -4.74
C GLU A 79 15.79 4.47 -5.70
N SER A 80 16.94 4.06 -5.17
CA SER A 80 18.16 3.86 -5.95
C SER A 80 18.02 2.74 -6.99
N ALA A 81 17.41 1.62 -6.62
CA ALA A 81 17.24 0.47 -7.49
C ALA A 81 16.23 0.71 -8.62
N CYS A 82 15.14 1.43 -8.32
CA CYS A 82 14.06 1.67 -9.27
C CYS A 82 14.23 2.96 -10.08
N GLN A 83 15.17 3.84 -9.73
CA GLN A 83 15.34 5.18 -10.32
C GLN A 83 15.42 5.14 -11.84
N ALA A 84 16.20 4.23 -12.42
CA ALA A 84 16.40 4.15 -13.86
C ALA A 84 15.12 3.84 -14.63
N GLU A 85 14.25 3.00 -14.05
CA GLU A 85 12.99 2.59 -14.67
C GLU A 85 11.86 3.58 -14.38
N VAL A 86 11.87 4.21 -13.22
CA VAL A 86 10.81 5.11 -12.75
C VAL A 86 10.99 6.54 -13.27
N ALA A 87 12.22 7.02 -13.45
CA ALA A 87 12.49 8.40 -13.90
C ALA A 87 11.80 8.77 -15.23
N PRO A 88 11.85 7.95 -16.30
CA PRO A 88 11.13 8.26 -17.53
C PRO A 88 9.61 8.30 -17.35
N ILE A 89 9.07 7.41 -16.50
CA ILE A 89 7.63 7.39 -16.19
C ILE A 89 7.21 8.66 -15.46
N LEU A 90 7.99 9.10 -14.47
CA LEU A 90 7.70 10.35 -13.74
C LEU A 90 7.74 11.57 -14.67
N SER A 91 8.72 11.63 -15.59
CA SER A 91 8.79 12.71 -16.57
C SER A 91 7.56 12.74 -17.49
N GLU A 92 7.09 11.58 -17.92
CA GLU A 92 5.87 11.48 -18.73
C GLU A 92 4.62 11.82 -17.92
N MET A 93 4.52 11.39 -16.66
CA MET A 93 3.45 11.77 -15.76
C MET A 93 3.39 13.28 -15.54
N ASP A 94 4.52 13.95 -15.35
CA ASP A 94 4.58 15.41 -15.21
C ASP A 94 4.06 16.13 -16.47
N ASN A 95 4.40 15.64 -17.66
CA ASN A 95 3.88 16.18 -18.91
C ASN A 95 2.36 15.99 -19.05
N VAL A 96 1.88 14.79 -18.76
CA VAL A 96 0.43 14.48 -18.76
C VAL A 96 -0.31 15.34 -17.75
N ASN A 97 0.26 15.52 -16.56
CA ASN A 97 -0.37 16.34 -15.51
C ASN A 97 -0.44 17.83 -15.90
N LYS A 98 0.59 18.36 -16.56
CA LYS A 98 0.55 19.73 -17.10
C LYS A 98 -0.58 19.91 -18.12
N GLN A 99 -0.68 18.98 -19.08
CA GLN A 99 -1.75 19.02 -20.10
C GLN A 99 -3.14 18.90 -19.47
N ARG A 100 -3.32 18.01 -18.46
CA ARG A 100 -4.58 17.90 -17.71
C ARG A 100 -4.94 19.20 -17.00
N ASN A 101 -3.99 19.84 -16.34
CA ASN A 101 -4.22 21.08 -15.61
C ASN A 101 -4.56 22.23 -16.58
N GLU A 102 -3.87 22.35 -17.70
CA GLU A 102 -4.16 23.35 -18.75
C GLU A 102 -5.58 23.19 -19.32
N LEU A 103 -6.02 21.95 -19.56
CA LEU A 103 -7.39 21.69 -20.02
C LEU A 103 -8.42 21.98 -18.92
N LYS A 104 -8.17 21.58 -17.69
CA LYS A 104 -9.05 21.89 -16.55
C LYS A 104 -9.16 23.39 -16.29
N ASP A 105 -8.07 24.13 -16.40
CA ASP A 105 -8.09 25.60 -16.24
C ASP A 105 -8.88 26.28 -17.35
N LYS A 106 -8.82 25.78 -18.60
CA LYS A 106 -9.67 26.27 -19.71
C LYS A 106 -11.15 25.98 -19.52
N GLN A 107 -11.49 24.95 -18.77
CA GLN A 107 -12.86 24.51 -18.52
C GLN A 107 -13.46 25.11 -17.24
N LYS A 108 -12.64 25.69 -16.35
CA LYS A 108 -13.03 26.11 -15.00
C LYS A 108 -14.16 27.16 -14.96
N ASP A 109 -14.22 28.02 -15.98
CA ASP A 109 -15.20 29.10 -16.09
C ASP A 109 -16.37 28.79 -17.06
N LYS A 110 -16.42 27.53 -17.56
CA LYS A 110 -17.46 27.07 -18.50
C LYS A 110 -18.43 26.14 -17.79
N GLU A 111 -19.72 26.26 -18.16
CA GLU A 111 -20.70 25.25 -17.74
C GLU A 111 -20.47 23.93 -18.48
N GLU A 112 -20.85 22.81 -17.88
CA GLU A 112 -20.54 21.45 -18.38
C GLU A 112 -21.11 21.21 -19.80
N GLU A 113 -22.21 21.92 -20.16
CA GLU A 113 -22.85 21.89 -21.48
C GLU A 113 -22.09 22.71 -22.54
N GLU A 114 -21.28 23.67 -22.13
CA GLU A 114 -20.47 24.53 -23.02
C GLU A 114 -19.10 23.92 -23.36
N ILE A 115 -18.70 22.83 -22.70
CA ILE A 115 -17.40 22.16 -22.95
C ILE A 115 -17.53 21.29 -24.21
N PRO A 116 -16.72 21.53 -25.26
CA PRO A 116 -16.73 20.72 -26.46
C PRO A 116 -16.47 19.26 -26.17
N THR A 117 -17.16 18.37 -26.87
CA THR A 117 -16.96 16.90 -26.72
C THR A 117 -15.50 16.50 -26.95
N SER A 118 -14.81 17.17 -27.89
CA SER A 118 -13.39 16.94 -28.16
C SER A 118 -12.49 17.22 -26.96
N GLU A 119 -12.76 18.27 -26.17
CA GLU A 119 -12.00 18.60 -24.96
C GLU A 119 -12.28 17.60 -23.83
N LYS A 120 -13.53 17.10 -23.73
CA LYS A 120 -13.91 16.04 -22.78
C LYS A 120 -13.20 14.73 -23.10
N ASP A 121 -13.18 14.36 -24.38
CA ASP A 121 -12.51 13.15 -24.85
C ASP A 121 -10.98 13.23 -24.66
N GLU A 122 -10.40 14.39 -24.90
CA GLU A 122 -8.97 14.63 -24.66
C GLU A 122 -8.62 14.50 -23.17
N LEU A 123 -9.42 15.09 -22.29
CA LEU A 123 -9.23 14.95 -20.84
C LEU A 123 -9.35 13.48 -20.38
N ASN A 124 -10.37 12.76 -20.87
CA ASN A 124 -10.55 11.34 -20.59
C ASN A 124 -9.36 10.50 -21.07
N ASN A 125 -8.78 10.82 -22.22
CA ASN A 125 -7.60 10.11 -22.74
C ASN A 125 -6.36 10.40 -21.88
N LEU A 126 -6.19 11.65 -21.42
CA LEU A 126 -5.11 12.02 -20.50
C LEU A 126 -5.27 11.35 -19.13
N ASP A 127 -6.52 11.25 -18.62
CA ASP A 127 -6.79 10.55 -17.37
C ASP A 127 -6.45 9.05 -17.48
N LYS A 128 -6.85 8.38 -18.57
CA LYS A 128 -6.47 6.98 -18.84
C LYS A 128 -4.96 6.81 -18.93
N LYS A 129 -4.28 7.73 -19.63
CA LYS A 129 -2.82 7.70 -19.75
C LYS A 129 -2.14 7.88 -18.41
N TRP A 130 -2.66 8.77 -17.56
CA TRP A 130 -2.19 8.97 -16.19
C TRP A 130 -2.31 7.70 -15.35
N ASP A 131 -3.47 7.04 -15.40
CA ASP A 131 -3.73 5.82 -14.65
C ASP A 131 -2.85 4.66 -15.14
N ASP A 132 -2.60 4.55 -16.45
CA ASP A 132 -1.67 3.56 -17.02
C ASP A 132 -0.23 3.79 -16.55
N LEU A 133 0.26 5.02 -16.59
CA LEU A 133 1.59 5.39 -16.09
C LEU A 133 1.72 5.15 -14.58
N LYS A 134 0.67 5.47 -13.82
CA LYS A 134 0.60 5.17 -12.39
C LYS A 134 0.69 3.67 -12.13
N GLY A 135 -0.06 2.87 -12.90
CA GLY A 135 0.00 1.41 -12.82
C GLY A 135 1.38 0.84 -13.15
N LYS A 136 2.04 1.37 -14.18
CA LYS A 136 3.42 0.97 -14.54
C LYS A 136 4.41 1.29 -13.43
N LYS A 137 4.34 2.50 -12.86
CA LYS A 137 5.18 2.89 -11.72
C LYS A 137 4.96 1.97 -10.53
N GLU A 138 3.70 1.70 -10.19
CA GLU A 138 3.35 0.78 -9.10
C GLU A 138 3.87 -0.64 -9.34
N ALA A 139 3.81 -1.14 -10.58
CA ALA A 139 4.30 -2.48 -10.92
C ALA A 139 5.81 -2.63 -10.68
N ILE A 140 6.61 -1.59 -10.97
CA ILE A 140 8.05 -1.59 -10.70
C ILE A 140 8.33 -1.72 -9.20
N PHE A 141 7.67 -0.90 -8.37
CA PHE A 141 7.84 -0.96 -6.92
C PHE A 141 7.35 -2.28 -6.31
N ILE A 142 6.24 -2.83 -6.81
CA ILE A 142 5.76 -4.16 -6.41
C ILE A 142 6.79 -5.24 -6.75
N GLY A 143 7.38 -5.18 -7.95
CA GLY A 143 8.43 -6.11 -8.36
C GLY A 143 9.64 -6.06 -7.44
N TYR A 144 10.10 -4.86 -7.07
CA TYR A 144 11.18 -4.67 -6.11
C TYR A 144 10.81 -5.22 -4.73
N ALA A 145 9.66 -4.80 -4.18
CA ALA A 145 9.22 -5.21 -2.83
C ALA A 145 9.04 -6.73 -2.72
N SER A 146 8.48 -7.36 -3.75
CA SER A 146 8.26 -8.82 -3.78
C SER A 146 9.55 -9.63 -3.74
N ASN A 147 10.65 -9.06 -4.20
CA ASN A 147 11.96 -9.70 -4.20
C ASN A 147 12.86 -9.29 -3.02
N ASN A 148 12.45 -8.27 -2.25
CA ASN A 148 13.24 -7.78 -1.13
C ASN A 148 13.04 -8.65 0.12
N LYS A 149 14.11 -9.39 0.50
CA LYS A 149 14.08 -10.28 1.67
C LYS A 149 13.88 -9.52 2.99
N VAL A 150 14.40 -8.30 3.10
CA VAL A 150 14.30 -7.48 4.34
C VAL A 150 12.86 -7.04 4.58
N ILE A 151 12.17 -6.55 3.55
CA ILE A 151 10.76 -6.15 3.65
C ILE A 151 9.92 -7.34 4.14
N ARG A 152 10.07 -8.50 3.49
CA ARG A 152 9.37 -9.73 3.90
C ARG A 152 9.68 -10.11 5.34
N GLN A 153 10.95 -10.03 5.74
CA GLN A 153 11.38 -10.36 7.09
C GLN A 153 10.74 -9.44 8.14
N LEU A 154 10.64 -8.15 7.86
CA LEU A 154 10.02 -7.17 8.75
C LEU A 154 8.51 -7.38 8.91
N ILE A 155 7.82 -7.70 7.81
CA ILE A 155 6.38 -8.03 7.82
C ILE A 155 6.14 -9.30 8.62
N ASP A 156 6.90 -10.36 8.35
CA ASP A 156 6.74 -11.63 9.04
C ASP A 156 7.10 -11.53 10.52
N LEU A 157 8.05 -10.67 10.91
CA LEU A 157 8.34 -10.38 12.31
C LEU A 157 7.13 -9.74 13.02
N ALA A 158 6.45 -8.80 12.37
CA ALA A 158 5.24 -8.19 12.90
C ALA A 158 4.07 -9.19 13.01
N LEU A 159 3.93 -10.10 12.03
CA LEU A 159 2.97 -11.20 12.08
C LEU A 159 3.29 -12.17 13.23
N LEU A 160 4.56 -12.50 13.43
CA LEU A 160 5.01 -13.37 14.51
C LEU A 160 4.68 -12.78 15.88
N GLN A 161 4.94 -11.48 16.09
CA GLN A 161 4.61 -10.76 17.33
C GLN A 161 3.11 -10.82 17.67
N ASN A 162 2.26 -10.95 16.66
CA ASN A 162 0.80 -11.02 16.82
C ASN A 162 0.25 -12.47 16.74
N ASN A 163 1.11 -13.49 16.84
CA ASN A 163 0.77 -14.91 16.72
C ASN A 163 0.04 -15.27 15.40
N MET A 164 0.28 -14.48 14.36
CA MET A 164 -0.35 -14.65 13.04
C MET A 164 0.53 -15.43 12.07
N LEU A 165 1.81 -15.68 12.40
CA LEU A 165 2.75 -16.43 11.56
C LEU A 165 2.83 -17.89 12.04
N ARG A 166 2.40 -18.84 11.21
CA ARG A 166 2.31 -20.26 11.56
C ARG A 166 2.68 -21.18 10.39
N GLY A 167 2.97 -22.44 10.69
CA GLY A 167 3.15 -23.49 9.69
C GLY A 167 4.31 -23.20 8.73
N GLU A 168 4.06 -23.34 7.43
CA GLU A 168 5.05 -23.15 6.38
C GLU A 168 5.61 -21.72 6.34
N ALA A 169 4.76 -20.72 6.59
CA ALA A 169 5.19 -19.32 6.64
C ALA A 169 6.23 -19.07 7.74
N LEU A 170 6.04 -19.67 8.92
CA LEU A 170 7.02 -19.60 10.00
C LEU A 170 8.34 -20.31 9.62
N ASN A 171 8.28 -21.47 8.96
CA ASN A 171 9.48 -22.16 8.50
C ASN A 171 10.26 -21.32 7.47
N ASN A 172 9.55 -20.66 6.56
CA ASN A 172 10.15 -19.78 5.57
C ASN A 172 10.76 -18.53 6.19
N PHE A 173 10.13 -17.97 7.22
CA PHE A 173 10.68 -16.89 8.03
C PHE A 173 12.00 -17.29 8.68
N VAL A 174 12.06 -18.45 9.32
CA VAL A 174 13.28 -18.96 9.98
C VAL A 174 14.40 -19.16 8.95
N LYS A 175 14.11 -19.77 7.79
CA LYS A 175 15.12 -19.95 6.72
C LYS A 175 15.69 -18.61 6.27
N ARG A 176 14.84 -17.62 5.99
CA ARG A 176 15.30 -16.26 5.61
C ARG A 176 16.10 -15.59 6.72
N SER A 177 15.72 -15.77 7.98
CA SER A 177 16.48 -15.22 9.12
C SER A 177 17.93 -15.72 9.12
N ILE A 178 18.13 -17.01 8.82
CA ILE A 178 19.47 -17.61 8.74
C ILE A 178 20.26 -17.05 7.55
N GLU A 179 19.60 -16.81 6.42
CA GLU A 179 20.23 -16.23 5.22
C GLU A 179 20.62 -14.74 5.37
N LEU A 180 20.02 -14.03 6.31
CA LEU A 180 20.26 -12.59 6.55
C LEU A 180 21.33 -12.34 7.63
N ILE A 181 21.77 -13.36 8.35
CA ILE A 181 22.86 -13.32 9.33
C ILE A 181 24.20 -13.59 8.66
#